data_7ecd79862d778dab6f28780f9139d579
#
_entry.id   7ecd79862d778dab6f28780f9139d579
#
_cell.length_a   1.000
_cell.length_b   1.000
_cell.length_c   1.000
_cell.angle_alpha   90.00
_cell.angle_beta   90.00
_cell.angle_gamma   90.00
#
_symmetry.space_group_name_H-M   'P 1'
#
loop_
_entity.id
_entity.type
_entity.pdbx_description
1 polymer ?
#
loop_
_entity_poly.entity_id
_entity_poly.type
_entity_poly.pdbx_seq_one_letter_code
_entity_poly.pdbx_strand_id
1 'polypeptide(L)'
;MNTNNSQNAQNARNAAHTATAVNTAVDPTEIAGLADLADKATAKVVTWLTAARSDTTRGKNTGAAKRLAAVLSDPNGLDFTVGFVDRVIRTEDRDAAAKALADLGDLTPKTLSWLDQAQIRAGSALATTIPQIVIPTAKSRIRQMVGHMIVDANDRPLGKAVAELTAGGQRLNINLLGEAVLGEEEADHHLAETRRLVSRPDVDYVSIKASSVASQINLWGYEESVDYVVERLTPLYIEAAKAPKGSKFINLDMEEYHDLRLTIDVFKRLLSLPETKDLEAGIVLQAYLPDALGALQELSAFGAERVADGGAGIKVRLVKGANLAMETVHAEMQGWPNVTCASKQATDANYKRVLHWALRRENLSGLRLGVAGHNLFDIAFAHTLSVERGVADRVEFEMLQGMANDQAEAVSKDVGQLLLYVPAVRPQEFDVAVSYLVRRLEENSANVNFMSGVFDIAPGNATFRREEKRFRASLADLEVLLSHDGYTAPGPNHLQDRGAEVLEDATAASYADAPLPAFANEPDTNPSLPANQAWAASAIED
;
A
#
# COMPACT_ATOMS: atom_id res chain seq x y z
N MET A 1 -22.88 38.70 14.76
CA MET A 1 -23.73 37.95 13.80
C MET A 1 -23.00 36.73 13.22
N ASN A 2 -22.09 36.07 13.99
CA ASN A 2 -21.28 34.97 13.49
C ASN A 2 -21.46 33.61 14.22
N THR A 3 -22.34 33.52 15.18
CA THR A 3 -22.59 32.30 15.94
C THR A 3 -23.53 31.29 15.26
N ASN A 4 -24.30 31.73 14.24
CA ASN A 4 -25.20 30.84 13.48
C ASN A 4 -24.49 30.05 12.35
N ASN A 5 -23.33 30.48 11.88
CA ASN A 5 -22.62 29.76 10.80
C ASN A 5 -21.85 28.54 11.30
N SER A 6 -21.28 28.62 12.50
CA SER A 6 -20.55 27.48 13.10
C SER A 6 -21.49 26.35 13.54
N GLN A 7 -22.66 26.69 14.08
CA GLN A 7 -23.68 25.69 14.46
C GLN A 7 -24.33 25.04 13.23
N ASN A 8 -24.54 25.78 12.15
CA ASN A 8 -25.01 25.21 10.88
C ASN A 8 -23.95 24.31 10.20
N ALA A 9 -22.68 24.63 10.31
CA ALA A 9 -21.58 23.76 9.84
C ALA A 9 -21.46 22.47 10.69
N GLN A 10 -21.62 22.60 12.00
CA GLN A 10 -21.61 21.45 12.92
C GLN A 10 -22.85 20.55 12.72
N ASN A 11 -24.02 21.15 12.52
CA ASN A 11 -25.23 20.41 12.21
C ASN A 11 -25.22 19.79 10.80
N ALA A 12 -24.57 20.41 9.83
CA ALA A 12 -24.31 19.83 8.50
C ALA A 12 -23.31 18.65 8.59
N ARG A 13 -22.30 18.73 9.45
CA ARG A 13 -21.37 17.63 9.72
C ARG A 13 -22.05 16.46 10.43
N ASN A 14 -22.94 16.71 11.40
CA ASN A 14 -23.74 15.68 12.06
C ASN A 14 -24.85 15.10 11.17
N ALA A 15 -25.35 15.86 10.19
CA ALA A 15 -26.32 15.38 9.20
C ALA A 15 -25.66 14.57 8.08
N ALA A 16 -24.38 14.82 7.74
CA ALA A 16 -23.62 14.00 6.81
C ALA A 16 -23.27 12.61 7.37
N HIS A 17 -23.43 12.39 8.68
CA HIS A 17 -23.30 11.07 9.33
C HIS A 17 -24.65 10.32 9.41
N THR A 18 -25.75 10.80 8.84
CA THR A 18 -26.91 9.97 8.53
C THR A 18 -26.57 9.12 7.29
N ALA A 19 -25.61 8.21 7.48
CA ALA A 19 -25.35 7.14 6.55
C ALA A 19 -26.69 6.48 6.19
N THR A 20 -26.98 6.41 4.91
CA THR A 20 -27.91 5.43 4.35
C THR A 20 -27.63 4.13 5.10
N ALA A 21 -28.60 3.57 5.82
CA ALA A 21 -28.37 2.43 6.69
C ALA A 21 -27.73 1.31 5.85
N VAL A 22 -26.41 1.14 6.01
CA VAL A 22 -25.67 0.08 5.31
C VAL A 22 -26.28 -1.22 5.79
N ASN A 23 -26.80 -2.04 4.89
CA ASN A 23 -27.30 -3.35 5.27
C ASN A 23 -26.11 -4.18 5.75
N THR A 24 -25.96 -4.30 7.06
CA THR A 24 -24.86 -5.03 7.71
C THR A 24 -25.15 -6.53 7.84
N ALA A 25 -26.37 -6.97 7.56
CA ALA A 25 -26.75 -8.37 7.65
C ALA A 25 -26.11 -9.19 6.51
N VAL A 26 -25.64 -10.39 6.84
CA VAL A 26 -25.13 -11.37 5.89
C VAL A 26 -26.14 -12.51 5.77
N ASP A 27 -26.41 -12.94 4.54
CA ASP A 27 -27.24 -14.11 4.31
C ASP A 27 -26.51 -15.36 4.83
N PRO A 28 -27.12 -16.19 5.69
CA PRO A 28 -26.51 -17.41 6.17
C PRO A 28 -26.03 -18.37 5.05
N THR A 29 -26.66 -18.30 3.87
CA THR A 29 -26.25 -19.12 2.71
C THR A 29 -24.91 -18.66 2.14
N GLU A 30 -24.58 -17.37 2.20
CA GLU A 30 -23.26 -16.84 1.79
C GLU A 30 -22.16 -17.35 2.73
N ILE A 31 -22.46 -17.42 4.04
CA ILE A 31 -21.53 -17.97 5.04
C ILE A 31 -21.32 -19.47 4.79
N ALA A 32 -22.40 -20.23 4.62
CA ALA A 32 -22.31 -21.67 4.32
C ALA A 32 -21.58 -21.96 3.00
N GLY A 33 -21.60 -21.04 2.05
CA GLY A 33 -20.89 -21.14 0.77
C GLY A 33 -19.37 -20.95 0.84
N LEU A 34 -18.81 -20.48 1.95
CA LEU A 34 -17.38 -20.15 2.06
C LEU A 34 -16.47 -21.38 1.86
N ALA A 35 -16.91 -22.58 2.29
CA ALA A 35 -16.13 -23.80 2.11
C ALA A 35 -16.00 -24.21 0.63
N ASP A 36 -17.10 -24.17 -0.12
CA ASP A 36 -17.11 -24.44 -1.57
C ASP A 36 -16.29 -23.39 -2.33
N LEU A 37 -16.41 -22.12 -1.95
CA LEU A 37 -15.60 -21.04 -2.51
C LEU A 37 -14.11 -21.25 -2.25
N ALA A 38 -13.73 -21.76 -1.06
CA ALA A 38 -12.36 -22.10 -0.72
C ALA A 38 -11.80 -23.21 -1.63
N ASP A 39 -12.60 -24.26 -1.89
CA ASP A 39 -12.20 -25.36 -2.74
C ASP A 39 -12.03 -24.93 -4.19
N LYS A 40 -12.94 -24.13 -4.73
CA LYS A 40 -12.86 -23.54 -6.07
C LYS A 40 -11.63 -22.63 -6.21
N ALA A 41 -11.39 -21.76 -5.23
CA ALA A 41 -10.21 -20.89 -5.22
C ALA A 41 -8.91 -21.71 -5.18
N THR A 42 -8.85 -22.76 -4.36
CA THR A 42 -7.68 -23.64 -4.27
C THR A 42 -7.43 -24.37 -5.60
N ALA A 43 -8.47 -24.89 -6.26
CA ALA A 43 -8.35 -25.51 -7.57
C ALA A 43 -7.84 -24.55 -8.64
N LYS A 44 -8.28 -23.29 -8.60
CA LYS A 44 -7.81 -22.22 -9.48
C LYS A 44 -6.32 -21.92 -9.27
N VAL A 45 -5.84 -21.84 -8.02
CA VAL A 45 -4.41 -21.70 -7.70
C VAL A 45 -3.58 -22.83 -8.27
N VAL A 46 -4.06 -24.08 -8.16
CA VAL A 46 -3.39 -25.26 -8.76
C VAL A 46 -3.26 -25.08 -10.28
N THR A 47 -4.31 -24.62 -10.96
CA THR A 47 -4.30 -24.36 -12.40
C THR A 47 -3.27 -23.29 -12.77
N TRP A 48 -3.24 -22.16 -12.07
CA TRP A 48 -2.29 -21.08 -12.32
C TRP A 48 -0.84 -21.49 -12.08
N LEU A 49 -0.55 -22.19 -10.97
CA LEU A 49 0.78 -22.70 -10.68
C LEU A 49 1.26 -23.73 -11.71
N THR A 50 0.36 -24.56 -12.21
CA THR A 50 0.67 -25.54 -13.27
C THR A 50 0.99 -24.81 -14.58
N ALA A 51 0.17 -23.83 -14.99
CA ALA A 51 0.40 -22.99 -16.18
C ALA A 51 1.71 -22.19 -16.06
N ALA A 52 1.95 -21.58 -14.89
CA ALA A 52 3.17 -20.83 -14.62
C ALA A 52 4.46 -21.66 -14.79
N ARG A 53 4.42 -22.96 -14.58
CA ARG A 53 5.57 -23.87 -14.69
C ARG A 53 5.75 -24.49 -16.08
N SER A 54 4.68 -24.60 -16.86
CA SER A 54 4.69 -25.30 -18.17
C SER A 54 5.24 -24.47 -19.32
N ASP A 55 5.31 -23.15 -19.18
CA ASP A 55 5.75 -22.24 -20.23
C ASP A 55 7.29 -22.19 -20.32
N THR A 56 7.84 -22.83 -21.32
CA THR A 56 9.30 -23.01 -21.54
C THR A 56 10.00 -21.85 -22.24
N THR A 57 9.28 -20.79 -22.65
CA THR A 57 9.84 -19.64 -23.40
C THR A 57 10.59 -18.62 -22.54
N ARG A 58 10.84 -18.90 -21.27
CA ARG A 58 11.09 -18.01 -20.15
C ARG A 58 12.56 -17.77 -19.77
N GLY A 59 13.42 -17.52 -20.71
CA GLY A 59 14.87 -17.46 -20.43
C GLY A 59 15.45 -16.10 -19.99
N LYS A 60 14.78 -14.96 -20.21
CA LYS A 60 15.50 -13.66 -20.15
C LYS A 60 15.37 -12.83 -18.86
N ASN A 61 14.25 -12.89 -18.14
CA ASN A 61 14.05 -12.08 -16.92
C ASN A 61 14.17 -12.84 -15.60
N THR A 62 14.32 -14.16 -15.64
CA THR A 62 14.41 -15.01 -14.45
C THR A 62 15.75 -14.93 -13.71
N GLY A 63 16.81 -14.45 -14.37
CA GLY A 63 18.14 -14.44 -13.78
C GLY A 63 18.31 -13.48 -12.60
N ALA A 64 17.81 -12.24 -12.72
CA ALA A 64 17.92 -11.23 -11.66
C ALA A 64 17.01 -11.56 -10.46
N ALA A 65 15.75 -11.93 -10.71
CA ALA A 65 14.82 -12.35 -9.68
C ALA A 65 15.31 -13.62 -8.94
N LYS A 66 15.86 -14.60 -9.65
CA LYS A 66 16.46 -15.79 -9.04
C LYS A 66 17.70 -15.47 -8.19
N ARG A 67 18.54 -14.52 -8.63
CA ARG A 67 19.68 -14.08 -7.82
C ARG A 67 19.24 -13.39 -6.55
N LEU A 68 18.24 -12.51 -6.64
CA LEU A 68 17.68 -11.85 -5.48
C LEU A 68 17.06 -12.88 -4.50
N ALA A 69 16.28 -13.84 -5.01
CA ALA A 69 15.74 -14.93 -4.21
C ALA A 69 16.84 -15.77 -3.55
N ALA A 70 17.92 -16.07 -4.27
CA ALA A 70 19.07 -16.78 -3.73
C ALA A 70 19.75 -15.99 -2.60
N VAL A 71 19.91 -14.67 -2.76
CA VAL A 71 20.44 -13.81 -1.69
C VAL A 71 19.54 -13.90 -0.47
N LEU A 72 18.23 -13.70 -0.63
CA LEU A 72 17.28 -13.65 0.48
C LEU A 72 17.06 -15.00 1.17
N SER A 73 17.37 -16.12 0.51
CA SER A 73 17.35 -17.46 1.13
C SER A 73 18.57 -17.75 2.01
N ASP A 74 19.62 -16.91 1.95
CA ASP A 74 20.79 -17.03 2.81
C ASP A 74 20.49 -16.44 4.20
N PRO A 75 20.95 -17.06 5.30
CA PRO A 75 20.78 -16.51 6.65
C PRO A 75 21.31 -15.07 6.81
N ASN A 76 22.38 -14.71 6.09
CA ASN A 76 22.95 -13.35 6.12
C ASN A 76 22.41 -12.46 4.98
N GLY A 77 21.56 -13.00 4.11
CA GLY A 77 21.19 -12.34 2.87
C GLY A 77 20.40 -11.05 3.07
N LEU A 78 19.48 -11.03 4.04
CA LEU A 78 18.73 -9.83 4.40
C LEU A 78 19.67 -8.76 4.96
N ASP A 79 20.49 -9.11 5.97
CA ASP A 79 21.43 -8.18 6.62
C ASP A 79 22.44 -7.61 5.61
N PHE A 80 22.95 -8.45 4.71
CA PHE A 80 23.81 -8.01 3.62
C PHE A 80 23.10 -7.00 2.72
N THR A 81 21.87 -7.30 2.30
CA THR A 81 21.16 -6.48 1.32
C THR A 81 20.68 -5.17 1.93
N VAL A 82 20.09 -5.21 3.12
CA VAL A 82 19.67 -4.01 3.87
C VAL A 82 20.89 -3.14 4.21
N GLY A 83 21.95 -3.75 4.75
CA GLY A 83 23.20 -3.04 5.06
C GLY A 83 23.84 -2.42 3.83
N PHE A 84 23.79 -3.10 2.67
CA PHE A 84 24.29 -2.55 1.41
C PHE A 84 23.45 -1.36 0.95
N VAL A 85 22.16 -1.49 0.97
CA VAL A 85 21.22 -0.44 0.54
C VAL A 85 21.34 0.78 1.45
N ASP A 86 21.30 0.59 2.76
CA ASP A 86 21.31 1.68 3.73
C ASP A 86 22.67 2.36 3.88
N ARG A 87 23.75 1.56 3.98
CA ARG A 87 25.10 2.07 4.33
C ARG A 87 25.99 2.35 3.12
N VAL A 88 25.69 1.77 1.93
CA VAL A 88 26.50 1.97 0.72
C VAL A 88 25.77 2.81 -0.33
N ILE A 89 24.48 2.53 -0.61
CA ILE A 89 23.73 3.27 -1.64
C ILE A 89 23.39 4.68 -1.13
N ARG A 90 22.80 4.80 0.06
CA ARG A 90 22.35 6.09 0.63
C ARG A 90 23.51 7.01 1.01
N THR A 91 24.67 6.44 1.34
CA THR A 91 25.82 7.21 1.79
C THR A 91 26.44 7.99 0.62
N GLU A 92 26.48 9.32 0.73
CA GLU A 92 27.11 10.22 -0.23
C GLU A 92 28.63 10.20 -0.12
N ASP A 93 29.14 10.17 1.10
CA ASP A 93 30.59 10.06 1.37
C ASP A 93 31.14 8.71 0.88
N ARG A 94 32.04 8.77 -0.09
CA ARG A 94 32.60 7.57 -0.73
C ARG A 94 33.48 6.74 0.19
N ASP A 95 34.17 7.40 1.13
CA ASP A 95 35.07 6.69 2.03
C ASP A 95 34.26 5.99 3.13
N ALA A 96 33.19 6.60 3.62
CA ALA A 96 32.24 5.97 4.52
C ALA A 96 31.52 4.79 3.84
N ALA A 97 31.05 4.98 2.59
CA ALA A 97 30.46 3.90 1.79
C ALA A 97 31.45 2.74 1.53
N ALA A 98 32.72 3.05 1.29
CA ALA A 98 33.76 2.06 1.08
C ALA A 98 34.06 1.23 2.33
N LYS A 99 34.10 1.88 3.49
CA LYS A 99 34.26 1.21 4.79
C LYS A 99 33.07 0.30 5.07
N ALA A 100 31.85 0.80 4.85
CA ALA A 100 30.63 0.00 4.98
C ALA A 100 30.62 -1.23 4.05
N LEU A 101 31.04 -1.07 2.79
CA LEU A 101 31.15 -2.17 1.84
C LEU A 101 32.20 -3.20 2.28
N ALA A 102 33.33 -2.76 2.84
CA ALA A 102 34.34 -3.65 3.39
C ALA A 102 33.77 -4.50 4.55
N ASP A 103 33.05 -3.86 5.49
CA ASP A 103 32.41 -4.55 6.61
C ASP A 103 31.37 -5.59 6.16
N LEU A 104 30.62 -5.29 5.09
CA LEU A 104 29.63 -6.20 4.51
C LEU A 104 30.23 -7.41 3.79
N GLY A 105 31.52 -7.39 3.48
CA GLY A 105 32.20 -8.51 2.83
C GLY A 105 32.06 -9.83 3.57
N ASP A 106 32.05 -9.80 4.91
CA ASP A 106 31.89 -10.98 5.77
C ASP A 106 30.47 -11.57 5.74
N LEU A 107 29.48 -10.74 5.37
CA LEU A 107 28.08 -11.15 5.21
C LEU A 107 27.75 -11.65 3.80
N THR A 108 28.75 -11.81 2.91
CA THR A 108 28.53 -12.25 1.53
C THR A 108 27.68 -13.52 1.49
N PRO A 109 26.49 -13.51 0.84
CA PRO A 109 25.60 -14.66 0.79
C PRO A 109 26.23 -15.86 0.09
N LYS A 110 26.20 -17.02 0.75
CA LYS A 110 26.78 -18.27 0.24
C LYS A 110 25.93 -18.93 -0.85
N THR A 111 24.68 -18.55 -0.95
CA THR A 111 23.71 -19.04 -1.95
C THR A 111 23.92 -18.43 -3.33
N LEU A 112 24.70 -17.35 -3.45
CA LEU A 112 25.12 -16.78 -4.72
C LEU A 112 26.08 -17.68 -5.49
N SER A 113 26.18 -17.47 -6.82
CA SER A 113 27.20 -18.15 -7.62
C SER A 113 28.59 -17.86 -7.09
N TRP A 114 29.53 -18.80 -7.27
CA TRP A 114 30.92 -18.60 -6.84
C TRP A 114 31.57 -17.34 -7.45
N LEU A 115 31.16 -16.98 -8.67
CA LEU A 115 31.67 -15.81 -9.37
C LEU A 115 31.12 -14.51 -8.72
N ASP A 116 29.81 -14.46 -8.38
CA ASP A 116 29.23 -13.32 -7.69
C ASP A 116 29.83 -13.14 -6.30
N GLN A 117 30.05 -14.24 -5.55
CA GLN A 117 30.73 -14.20 -4.25
C GLN A 117 32.18 -13.67 -4.38
N ALA A 118 32.92 -14.14 -5.39
CA ALA A 118 34.29 -13.68 -5.62
C ALA A 118 34.31 -12.17 -5.96
N GLN A 119 33.37 -11.69 -6.77
CA GLN A 119 33.27 -10.27 -7.12
C GLN A 119 32.95 -9.41 -5.89
N ILE A 120 32.01 -9.84 -5.05
CA ILE A 120 31.64 -9.12 -3.82
C ILE A 120 32.83 -9.06 -2.88
N ARG A 121 33.46 -10.18 -2.59
CA ARG A 121 34.64 -10.23 -1.71
C ARG A 121 35.83 -9.42 -2.22
N ALA A 122 36.11 -9.49 -3.52
CA ALA A 122 37.18 -8.67 -4.14
C ALA A 122 36.83 -7.18 -4.08
N GLY A 123 35.56 -6.81 -4.37
CA GLY A 123 35.06 -5.45 -4.24
C GLY A 123 35.16 -4.94 -2.79
N SER A 124 34.74 -5.73 -1.81
CA SER A 124 34.82 -5.37 -0.39
C SER A 124 36.28 -5.19 0.07
N ALA A 125 37.21 -6.09 -0.33
CA ALA A 125 38.62 -5.99 0.02
C ALA A 125 39.33 -4.77 -0.61
N LEU A 126 38.88 -4.34 -1.79
CA LEU A 126 39.47 -3.20 -2.51
C LEU A 126 38.73 -1.87 -2.23
N ALA A 127 37.59 -1.90 -1.56
CA ALA A 127 36.72 -0.75 -1.39
C ALA A 127 37.46 0.44 -0.77
N THR A 128 38.18 0.22 0.31
CA THR A 128 38.91 1.28 1.03
C THR A 128 40.21 1.72 0.32
N THR A 129 40.72 0.91 -0.62
CA THR A 129 41.95 1.23 -1.36
C THR A 129 41.67 2.07 -2.61
N ILE A 130 40.60 1.75 -3.34
CA ILE A 130 40.21 2.44 -4.59
C ILE A 130 38.69 2.76 -4.58
N PRO A 131 38.18 3.55 -3.60
CA PRO A 131 36.76 3.81 -3.45
C PRO A 131 36.12 4.47 -4.68
N GLN A 132 36.89 5.26 -5.42
CA GLN A 132 36.45 5.99 -6.62
C GLN A 132 35.98 5.06 -7.75
N ILE A 133 36.47 3.83 -7.79
CA ILE A 133 36.14 2.82 -8.82
C ILE A 133 35.12 1.82 -8.23
N VAL A 134 35.39 1.33 -7.02
CA VAL A 134 34.62 0.24 -6.42
C VAL A 134 33.18 0.69 -6.08
N ILE A 135 33.02 1.85 -5.45
CA ILE A 135 31.69 2.29 -5.00
C ILE A 135 30.74 2.56 -6.18
N PRO A 136 31.10 3.33 -7.22
CA PRO A 136 30.23 3.48 -8.39
C PRO A 136 29.90 2.15 -9.07
N THR A 137 30.88 1.24 -9.16
CA THR A 137 30.68 -0.09 -9.76
C THR A 137 29.71 -0.94 -8.95
N ALA A 138 29.85 -0.96 -7.63
CA ALA A 138 28.96 -1.67 -6.72
C ALA A 138 27.53 -1.11 -6.78
N LYS A 139 27.37 0.23 -6.73
CA LYS A 139 26.07 0.90 -6.91
C LYS A 139 25.42 0.55 -8.25
N SER A 140 26.20 0.56 -9.35
CA SER A 140 25.72 0.18 -10.69
C SER A 140 25.28 -1.28 -10.75
N ARG A 141 26.02 -2.19 -10.10
CA ARG A 141 25.68 -3.61 -10.09
C ARG A 141 24.37 -3.91 -9.38
N ILE A 142 24.11 -3.26 -8.25
CA ILE A 142 22.82 -3.38 -7.56
C ILE A 142 21.68 -2.81 -8.41
N ARG A 143 21.86 -1.62 -9.02
CA ARG A 143 20.85 -1.08 -9.95
C ARG A 143 20.49 -2.07 -11.07
N GLN A 144 21.48 -2.75 -11.65
CA GLN A 144 21.22 -3.80 -12.65
C GLN A 144 20.45 -4.99 -12.07
N MET A 145 20.75 -5.37 -10.82
CA MET A 145 20.12 -6.51 -10.16
C MET A 145 18.64 -6.24 -9.83
N VAL A 146 18.29 -5.01 -9.45
CA VAL A 146 16.91 -4.60 -9.12
C VAL A 146 16.18 -3.92 -10.29
N GLY A 147 16.85 -3.68 -11.41
CA GLY A 147 16.32 -2.98 -12.58
C GLY A 147 15.12 -3.67 -13.26
N HIS A 148 14.85 -4.93 -12.92
CA HIS A 148 13.62 -5.61 -13.35
C HIS A 148 12.38 -5.22 -12.51
N MET A 149 12.57 -4.58 -11.35
CA MET A 149 11.49 -4.13 -10.46
C MET A 149 11.22 -2.62 -10.57
N ILE A 150 12.19 -1.84 -11.04
CA ILE A 150 12.12 -0.37 -11.08
C ILE A 150 12.49 0.10 -12.49
N VAL A 151 11.65 0.94 -13.08
CA VAL A 151 11.85 1.48 -14.41
C VAL A 151 12.56 2.84 -14.33
N ASP A 152 13.43 3.13 -15.29
CA ASP A 152 14.02 4.46 -15.46
C ASP A 152 12.95 5.45 -15.92
N ALA A 153 12.69 6.49 -15.12
CA ALA A 153 11.65 7.48 -15.35
C ALA A 153 11.99 8.53 -16.43
N ASN A 154 13.20 8.51 -17.01
CA ASN A 154 13.53 9.36 -18.17
C ASN A 154 12.68 8.99 -19.38
N ASP A 155 12.35 9.96 -20.22
CA ASP A 155 11.34 9.81 -21.29
C ASP A 155 11.57 8.62 -22.22
N ARG A 156 12.78 8.47 -22.76
CA ARG A 156 13.08 7.41 -23.72
C ARG A 156 13.13 6.01 -23.10
N PRO A 157 13.81 5.78 -21.96
CA PRO A 157 13.76 4.50 -21.26
C PRO A 157 12.35 4.12 -20.81
N LEU A 158 11.60 5.08 -20.24
CA LEU A 158 10.24 4.85 -19.79
C LEU A 158 9.33 4.43 -20.95
N GLY A 159 9.38 5.16 -22.08
CA GLY A 159 8.58 4.80 -23.26
C GLY A 159 8.90 3.40 -23.80
N LYS A 160 10.17 3.00 -23.77
CA LYS A 160 10.57 1.63 -24.13
C LYS A 160 9.99 0.60 -23.15
N ALA A 161 10.11 0.85 -21.84
CA ALA A 161 9.58 -0.05 -20.82
C ALA A 161 8.05 -0.17 -20.90
N VAL A 162 7.34 0.95 -21.10
CA VAL A 162 5.88 0.95 -21.31
C VAL A 162 5.51 0.08 -22.50
N ALA A 163 6.17 0.27 -23.66
CA ALA A 163 5.90 -0.52 -24.86
C ALA A 163 6.18 -2.03 -24.65
N GLU A 164 7.25 -2.37 -23.94
CA GLU A 164 7.59 -3.77 -23.65
C GLU A 164 6.61 -4.43 -22.68
N LEU A 165 6.20 -3.73 -21.62
CA LEU A 165 5.29 -4.25 -20.60
C LEU A 165 3.85 -4.35 -21.09
N THR A 166 3.41 -3.44 -21.96
CA THR A 166 2.06 -3.47 -22.54
C THR A 166 1.91 -4.45 -23.72
N ALA A 167 3.02 -4.90 -24.30
CA ALA A 167 3.00 -5.85 -25.42
C ALA A 167 2.27 -7.17 -25.09
N GLY A 168 2.21 -7.56 -23.81
CA GLY A 168 1.45 -8.71 -23.31
C GLY A 168 -0.02 -8.43 -23.00
N GLY A 169 -0.55 -7.23 -23.31
CA GLY A 169 -1.93 -6.84 -23.02
C GLY A 169 -2.15 -6.32 -21.58
N GLN A 170 -1.08 -6.11 -20.82
CA GLN A 170 -1.14 -5.57 -19.45
C GLN A 170 -1.45 -4.07 -19.49
N ARG A 171 -2.17 -3.57 -18.48
CA ARG A 171 -2.22 -2.15 -18.15
C ARG A 171 -1.12 -1.81 -17.16
N LEU A 172 -0.67 -0.56 -17.19
CA LEU A 172 0.39 -0.10 -16.28
C LEU A 172 -0.10 1.04 -15.42
N ASN A 173 0.19 0.96 -14.13
CA ASN A 173 0.11 2.07 -13.21
C ASN A 173 1.54 2.53 -12.92
N ILE A 174 1.91 3.68 -13.44
CA ILE A 174 3.24 4.25 -13.23
C ILE A 174 3.25 5.01 -11.90
N ASN A 175 4.10 4.57 -10.99
CA ASN A 175 4.33 5.25 -9.73
C ASN A 175 5.72 5.86 -9.71
N LEU A 176 5.80 7.19 -9.76
CA LEU A 176 7.06 7.88 -9.51
C LEU A 176 7.42 7.71 -8.04
N LEU A 177 8.51 6.99 -7.79
CA LEU A 177 8.97 6.77 -6.41
C LEU A 177 9.37 8.10 -5.78
N GLY A 178 8.94 8.32 -4.56
CA GLY A 178 9.24 9.48 -3.71
C GLY A 178 8.88 9.14 -2.28
N GLU A 179 9.58 9.73 -1.35
CA GLU A 179 9.27 9.69 0.08
C GLU A 179 8.47 10.95 0.45
N ALA A 180 8.02 11.05 1.71
CA ALA A 180 7.45 12.26 2.26
C ALA A 180 8.48 13.41 2.16
N VAL A 181 8.09 14.51 1.56
CA VAL A 181 8.97 15.67 1.32
C VAL A 181 8.88 16.65 2.49
N LEU A 182 10.02 17.24 2.87
CA LEU A 182 10.09 18.21 3.95
C LEU A 182 10.06 19.66 3.44
N GLY A 183 10.45 19.90 2.18
CA GLY A 183 10.57 21.22 1.58
C GLY A 183 9.68 21.43 0.37
N GLU A 184 9.25 22.68 0.17
CA GLU A 184 8.37 23.06 -0.96
C GLU A 184 9.05 22.84 -2.31
N GLU A 185 10.35 23.11 -2.43
CA GLU A 185 11.08 22.95 -3.69
C GLU A 185 11.06 21.49 -4.17
N GLU A 186 11.22 20.55 -3.25
CA GLU A 186 11.17 19.12 -3.55
C GLU A 186 9.73 18.68 -3.87
N ALA A 187 8.74 19.19 -3.11
CA ALA A 187 7.33 18.96 -3.37
C ALA A 187 6.91 19.45 -4.77
N ASP A 188 7.36 20.66 -5.16
CA ASP A 188 7.13 21.24 -6.48
C ASP A 188 7.80 20.43 -7.58
N HIS A 189 9.05 20.01 -7.36
CA HIS A 189 9.76 19.13 -8.29
C HIS A 189 9.01 17.83 -8.52
N HIS A 190 8.59 17.15 -7.45
CA HIS A 190 7.87 15.87 -7.54
C HIS A 190 6.50 16.03 -8.22
N LEU A 191 5.79 17.10 -7.92
CA LEU A 191 4.51 17.42 -8.57
C LEU A 191 4.70 17.70 -10.07
N ALA A 192 5.73 18.45 -10.45
CA ALA A 192 6.07 18.74 -11.85
C ALA A 192 6.40 17.45 -12.62
N GLU A 193 7.18 16.55 -12.02
CA GLU A 193 7.51 15.26 -12.62
C GLU A 193 6.28 14.34 -12.75
N THR A 194 5.41 14.33 -11.75
CA THR A 194 4.13 13.60 -11.82
C THR A 194 3.25 14.15 -12.93
N ARG A 195 3.17 15.48 -13.07
CA ARG A 195 2.45 16.13 -14.15
C ARG A 195 3.02 15.78 -15.53
N ARG A 196 4.34 15.72 -15.65
CA ARG A 196 5.02 15.24 -16.88
C ARG A 196 4.57 13.83 -17.24
N LEU A 197 4.46 12.92 -16.26
CA LEU A 197 3.96 11.55 -16.51
C LEU A 197 2.50 11.54 -16.97
N VAL A 198 1.62 12.30 -16.32
CA VAL A 198 0.20 12.41 -16.70
C VAL A 198 0.03 12.97 -18.12
N SER A 199 0.88 13.92 -18.52
CA SER A 199 0.84 14.53 -19.86
C SER A 199 1.32 13.61 -20.99
N ARG A 200 2.02 12.51 -20.68
CA ARG A 200 2.54 11.57 -21.70
C ARG A 200 1.42 10.79 -22.38
N PRO A 201 1.44 10.65 -23.71
CA PRO A 201 0.40 9.91 -24.45
C PRO A 201 0.46 8.39 -24.21
N ASP A 202 1.62 7.86 -23.79
CA ASP A 202 1.85 6.43 -23.54
C ASP A 202 1.64 6.04 -22.05
N VAL A 203 1.23 6.97 -21.20
CA VAL A 203 0.92 6.74 -19.78
C VAL A 203 -0.53 7.12 -19.52
N ASP A 204 -1.35 6.15 -19.17
CA ASP A 204 -2.78 6.33 -18.92
C ASP A 204 -3.14 6.28 -17.42
N TYR A 205 -2.27 5.74 -16.56
CA TYR A 205 -2.54 5.56 -15.16
C TYR A 205 -1.30 5.91 -14.30
N VAL A 206 -1.47 6.84 -13.38
CA VAL A 206 -0.41 7.30 -12.46
C VAL A 206 -0.87 7.19 -11.02
N SER A 207 -0.02 6.69 -10.13
CA SER A 207 -0.20 6.79 -8.68
C SER A 207 0.60 7.95 -8.10
N ILE A 208 0.02 8.62 -7.10
CA ILE A 208 0.61 9.75 -6.40
C ILE A 208 0.31 9.65 -4.90
N LYS A 209 1.20 10.16 -4.07
CA LYS A 209 1.03 10.28 -2.62
C LYS A 209 0.85 11.74 -2.23
N ALA A 210 -0.02 12.02 -1.26
CA ALA A 210 -0.19 13.36 -0.73
C ALA A 210 1.12 13.92 -0.16
N SER A 211 1.83 13.12 0.64
CA SER A 211 3.08 13.50 1.30
C SER A 211 4.25 13.76 0.36
N SER A 212 4.21 13.25 -0.88
CA SER A 212 5.27 13.48 -1.87
C SER A 212 5.08 14.78 -2.66
N VAL A 213 3.91 15.42 -2.59
CA VAL A 213 3.58 16.64 -3.35
C VAL A 213 3.16 17.80 -2.47
N ALA A 214 3.08 17.58 -1.17
CA ALA A 214 2.76 18.61 -0.17
C ALA A 214 3.70 18.44 1.01
N SER A 215 4.48 19.47 1.32
CA SER A 215 5.38 19.46 2.46
C SER A 215 4.64 19.88 3.74
N GLN A 216 5.22 19.60 4.92
CA GLN A 216 4.77 20.12 6.20
C GLN A 216 3.28 19.91 6.50
N ILE A 217 2.70 18.77 6.09
CA ILE A 217 1.32 18.40 6.45
C ILE A 217 1.22 18.34 7.97
N ASN A 218 0.30 19.15 8.55
CA ASN A 218 0.12 19.25 9.99
C ASN A 218 -1.32 18.90 10.38
N LEU A 219 -1.48 17.78 11.06
CA LEU A 219 -2.81 17.28 11.44
C LEU A 219 -3.48 18.07 12.58
N TRP A 220 -2.76 18.92 13.31
CA TRP A 220 -3.37 19.90 14.22
C TRP A 220 -4.12 21.00 13.45
N GLY A 221 -3.61 21.42 12.28
CA GLY A 221 -4.32 22.26 11.31
C GLY A 221 -4.95 21.38 10.22
N TYR A 222 -5.89 20.50 10.59
CA TYR A 222 -6.42 19.47 9.71
C TYR A 222 -7.06 20.04 8.44
N GLU A 223 -8.00 20.98 8.60
CA GLU A 223 -8.74 21.57 7.47
C GLU A 223 -7.81 22.35 6.53
N GLU A 224 -6.86 23.09 7.09
CA GLU A 224 -5.84 23.83 6.33
C GLU A 224 -4.91 22.87 5.58
N SER A 225 -4.56 21.75 6.19
CA SER A 225 -3.76 20.70 5.53
C SER A 225 -4.52 20.04 4.39
N VAL A 226 -5.80 19.74 4.56
CA VAL A 226 -6.65 19.21 3.49
C VAL A 226 -6.77 20.21 2.36
N ASP A 227 -7.08 21.48 2.66
CA ASP A 227 -7.20 22.56 1.67
C ASP A 227 -5.89 22.77 0.89
N TYR A 228 -4.76 22.76 1.60
CA TYR A 228 -3.43 22.88 1.00
C TYR A 228 -3.13 21.73 0.01
N VAL A 229 -3.36 20.47 0.40
CA VAL A 229 -3.15 19.33 -0.50
C VAL A 229 -4.10 19.37 -1.70
N VAL A 230 -5.37 19.75 -1.48
CA VAL A 230 -6.36 19.94 -2.56
C VAL A 230 -5.91 21.01 -3.54
N GLU A 231 -5.46 22.17 -3.06
CA GLU A 231 -4.95 23.26 -3.90
C GLU A 231 -3.80 22.77 -4.80
N ARG A 232 -2.86 22.05 -4.24
CA ARG A 232 -1.70 21.52 -4.97
C ARG A 232 -2.08 20.49 -6.03
N LEU A 233 -3.02 19.60 -5.72
CA LEU A 233 -3.41 18.52 -6.64
C LEU A 233 -4.48 18.95 -7.67
N THR A 234 -5.26 19.99 -7.42
CA THR A 234 -6.34 20.45 -8.30
C THR A 234 -5.90 20.66 -9.75
N PRO A 235 -4.77 21.34 -10.06
CA PRO A 235 -4.33 21.50 -11.44
C PRO A 235 -4.08 20.17 -12.17
N LEU A 236 -3.53 19.18 -11.47
CA LEU A 236 -3.23 17.86 -12.02
C LEU A 236 -4.52 17.08 -12.34
N TYR A 237 -5.51 17.11 -11.44
CA TYR A 237 -6.80 16.46 -11.63
C TYR A 237 -7.62 17.11 -12.75
N ILE A 238 -7.59 18.45 -12.85
CA ILE A 238 -8.24 19.17 -13.96
C ILE A 238 -7.57 18.85 -15.30
N GLU A 239 -6.24 18.73 -15.34
CA GLU A 239 -5.51 18.32 -16.55
C GLU A 239 -5.92 16.91 -17.00
N ALA A 240 -5.99 15.96 -16.07
CA ALA A 240 -6.46 14.62 -16.34
C ALA A 240 -7.93 14.59 -16.81
N ALA A 241 -8.79 15.42 -16.23
CA ALA A 241 -10.21 15.52 -16.58
C ALA A 241 -10.44 16.11 -17.99
N LYS A 242 -9.52 16.97 -18.48
CA LYS A 242 -9.57 17.51 -19.85
C LYS A 242 -9.13 16.53 -20.94
N ALA A 243 -8.46 15.45 -20.57
CA ALA A 243 -8.08 14.41 -21.49
C ALA A 243 -9.32 13.63 -21.98
N PRO A 244 -9.25 12.92 -23.12
CA PRO A 244 -10.35 12.09 -23.58
C PRO A 244 -10.83 11.13 -22.47
N LYS A 245 -12.15 10.97 -22.33
CA LYS A 245 -12.75 10.17 -21.27
C LYS A 245 -12.12 8.78 -21.17
N GLY A 246 -11.65 8.40 -19.99
CA GLY A 246 -11.00 7.12 -19.72
C GLY A 246 -9.54 6.98 -20.19
N SER A 247 -8.97 8.04 -20.80
CA SER A 247 -7.56 8.02 -21.26
C SER A 247 -6.55 8.36 -20.17
N LYS A 248 -7.00 8.96 -19.06
CA LYS A 248 -6.17 9.30 -17.90
C LYS A 248 -6.85 8.86 -16.62
N PHE A 249 -6.04 8.35 -15.71
CA PHE A 249 -6.47 7.90 -14.39
C PHE A 249 -5.42 8.28 -13.35
N ILE A 250 -5.84 8.92 -12.29
CA ILE A 250 -4.98 9.26 -11.14
C ILE A 250 -5.43 8.43 -9.96
N ASN A 251 -4.49 7.75 -9.31
CA ASN A 251 -4.73 7.02 -8.09
C ASN A 251 -4.01 7.69 -6.92
N LEU A 252 -4.73 8.02 -5.86
CA LEU A 252 -4.16 8.54 -4.65
C LEU A 252 -3.77 7.35 -3.75
N ASP A 253 -2.47 7.14 -3.60
CA ASP A 253 -1.94 6.04 -2.78
C ASP A 253 -2.11 6.38 -1.29
N MET A 254 -2.32 5.36 -0.47
CA MET A 254 -2.43 5.46 0.98
C MET A 254 -1.07 5.15 1.62
N GLU A 255 -0.72 5.90 2.65
CA GLU A 255 0.54 5.76 3.34
C GLU A 255 0.35 5.20 4.75
N GLU A 256 0.44 6.02 5.79
CA GLU A 256 0.29 5.59 7.18
C GLU A 256 -1.14 5.82 7.69
N TYR A 257 -1.45 5.20 8.84
CA TYR A 257 -2.78 5.31 9.45
C TYR A 257 -3.23 6.76 9.68
N HIS A 258 -2.31 7.62 10.15
CA HIS A 258 -2.64 9.01 10.44
C HIS A 258 -3.05 9.81 9.19
N ASP A 259 -2.68 9.35 7.98
CA ASP A 259 -3.05 9.98 6.72
C ASP A 259 -4.41 9.49 6.17
N LEU A 260 -4.99 8.44 6.76
CA LEU A 260 -6.19 7.79 6.23
C LEU A 260 -7.34 8.77 6.01
N ARG A 261 -7.69 9.54 7.04
CA ARG A 261 -8.81 10.50 6.94
C ARG A 261 -8.50 11.65 6.02
N LEU A 262 -7.30 12.24 6.14
CA LEU A 262 -6.84 13.32 5.28
C LEU A 262 -6.89 12.91 3.80
N THR A 263 -6.38 11.73 3.47
CA THR A 263 -6.35 11.23 2.08
C THR A 263 -7.76 11.00 1.53
N ILE A 264 -8.69 10.47 2.34
CA ILE A 264 -10.10 10.31 1.94
C ILE A 264 -10.76 11.66 1.70
N ASP A 265 -10.57 12.64 2.59
CA ASP A 265 -11.19 13.96 2.47
C ASP A 265 -10.63 14.75 1.29
N VAL A 266 -9.31 14.70 1.07
CA VAL A 266 -8.66 15.26 -0.13
C VAL A 266 -9.24 14.63 -1.40
N PHE A 267 -9.34 13.30 -1.46
CA PHE A 267 -9.88 12.59 -2.62
C PHE A 267 -11.33 13.00 -2.92
N LYS A 268 -12.18 13.06 -1.90
CA LYS A 268 -13.58 13.47 -2.04
C LYS A 268 -13.69 14.93 -2.50
N ARG A 269 -12.90 15.85 -1.93
CA ARG A 269 -12.91 17.28 -2.35
C ARG A 269 -12.45 17.46 -3.79
N LEU A 270 -11.35 16.81 -4.20
CA LEU A 270 -10.86 16.85 -5.58
C LEU A 270 -11.90 16.36 -6.58
N LEU A 271 -12.63 15.28 -6.25
CA LEU A 271 -13.64 14.72 -7.14
C LEU A 271 -15.02 15.39 -7.03
N SER A 272 -15.22 16.28 -6.07
CA SER A 272 -16.41 17.13 -5.95
C SER A 272 -16.33 18.43 -6.75
N LEU A 273 -15.17 18.73 -7.36
CA LEU A 273 -15.02 19.89 -8.23
C LEU A 273 -15.82 19.68 -9.53
N PRO A 274 -16.49 20.74 -10.05
CA PRO A 274 -17.25 20.64 -11.30
C PRO A 274 -16.40 20.16 -12.47
N GLU A 275 -15.13 20.57 -12.53
CA GLU A 275 -14.18 20.25 -13.61
C GLU A 275 -13.78 18.77 -13.62
N THR A 276 -13.89 18.08 -12.48
CA THR A 276 -13.52 16.66 -12.34
C THR A 276 -14.72 15.72 -12.36
N LYS A 277 -15.93 16.24 -12.64
CA LYS A 277 -17.17 15.48 -12.61
C LYS A 277 -17.10 14.20 -13.44
N ASP A 278 -16.52 14.26 -14.64
CA ASP A 278 -16.41 13.13 -15.58
C ASP A 278 -15.11 12.33 -15.44
N LEU A 279 -14.23 12.71 -14.48
CA LEU A 279 -12.99 12.00 -14.21
C LEU A 279 -13.25 10.80 -13.31
N GLU A 280 -12.93 9.59 -13.78
CA GLU A 280 -12.76 8.43 -12.90
C GLU A 280 -11.35 8.49 -12.28
N ALA A 281 -11.26 8.42 -10.97
CA ALA A 281 -10.00 8.39 -10.25
C ALA A 281 -10.05 7.33 -9.14
N GLY A 282 -8.90 7.02 -8.56
CA GLY A 282 -8.77 5.96 -7.57
C GLY A 282 -8.14 6.42 -6.26
N ILE A 283 -8.41 5.61 -5.23
CA ILE A 283 -7.81 5.73 -3.90
C ILE A 283 -7.47 4.33 -3.39
N VAL A 284 -6.54 4.23 -2.45
CA VAL A 284 -6.12 2.95 -1.85
C VAL A 284 -6.68 2.81 -0.43
N LEU A 285 -7.09 1.60 -0.07
CA LEU A 285 -7.40 1.22 1.31
C LEU A 285 -6.56 0.02 1.74
N GLN A 286 -6.17 0.02 3.00
CA GLN A 286 -5.25 -0.96 3.60
C GLN A 286 -5.99 -1.83 4.61
N ALA A 287 -6.23 -3.10 4.29
CA ALA A 287 -7.01 -4.01 5.11
C ALA A 287 -6.29 -4.51 6.38
N TYR A 288 -5.03 -4.12 6.60
CA TYR A 288 -4.40 -4.34 7.91
C TYR A 288 -4.96 -3.39 8.99
N LEU A 289 -5.72 -2.36 8.57
CA LEU A 289 -6.48 -1.49 9.45
C LEU A 289 -7.92 -2.01 9.60
N PRO A 290 -8.45 -2.14 10.82
CA PRO A 290 -9.87 -2.45 11.04
C PRO A 290 -10.80 -1.46 10.34
N ASP A 291 -10.40 -0.21 10.24
CA ASP A 291 -11.11 0.93 9.62
C ASP A 291 -11.43 0.73 8.14
N ALA A 292 -10.72 -0.17 7.44
CA ALA A 292 -10.81 -0.33 6.00
C ALA A 292 -12.23 -0.63 5.50
N LEU A 293 -13.04 -1.38 6.26
CA LEU A 293 -14.43 -1.67 5.88
C LEU A 293 -15.29 -0.42 5.93
N GLY A 294 -15.22 0.36 7.01
CA GLY A 294 -15.96 1.60 7.16
C GLY A 294 -15.58 2.65 6.11
N ALA A 295 -14.28 2.80 5.87
CA ALA A 295 -13.75 3.68 4.83
C ALA A 295 -14.23 3.27 3.42
N LEU A 296 -14.29 1.97 3.13
CA LEU A 296 -14.82 1.49 1.85
C LEU A 296 -16.32 1.73 1.72
N GLN A 297 -17.10 1.56 2.79
CA GLN A 297 -18.53 1.85 2.81
C GLN A 297 -18.79 3.33 2.53
N GLU A 298 -18.03 4.23 3.15
CA GLU A 298 -18.09 5.67 2.90
C GLU A 298 -17.77 6.02 1.43
N LEU A 299 -16.67 5.47 0.90
CA LEU A 299 -16.25 5.71 -0.48
C LEU A 299 -17.24 5.11 -1.49
N SER A 300 -17.84 3.96 -1.20
CA SER A 300 -18.88 3.37 -2.05
C SER A 300 -20.11 4.26 -2.14
N ALA A 301 -20.58 4.80 -1.00
CA ALA A 301 -21.67 5.76 -0.96
C ALA A 301 -21.35 7.03 -1.76
N PHE A 302 -20.15 7.61 -1.57
CA PHE A 302 -19.69 8.76 -2.32
C PHE A 302 -19.65 8.49 -3.85
N GLY A 303 -19.13 7.33 -4.27
CA GLY A 303 -19.12 6.94 -5.68
C GLY A 303 -20.52 6.77 -6.27
N ALA A 304 -21.46 6.19 -5.50
CA ALA A 304 -22.83 6.02 -5.92
C ALA A 304 -23.56 7.37 -6.07
N GLU A 305 -23.35 8.31 -5.14
CA GLU A 305 -23.89 9.68 -5.23
C GLU A 305 -23.36 10.39 -6.48
N ARG A 306 -22.05 10.34 -6.74
CA ARG A 306 -21.45 10.93 -7.95
C ARG A 306 -22.10 10.41 -9.24
N VAL A 307 -22.32 9.10 -9.32
CA VAL A 307 -22.96 8.48 -10.50
C VAL A 307 -24.43 8.88 -10.61
N ALA A 308 -25.15 8.95 -9.49
CA ALA A 308 -26.53 9.43 -9.46
C ALA A 308 -26.66 10.88 -9.97
N ASP A 309 -25.67 11.72 -9.68
CA ASP A 309 -25.57 13.10 -10.17
C ASP A 309 -25.05 13.20 -11.62
N GLY A 310 -24.90 12.07 -12.30
CA GLY A 310 -24.45 11.98 -13.68
C GLY A 310 -22.94 12.19 -13.88
N GLY A 311 -22.14 11.99 -12.84
CA GLY A 311 -20.68 12.01 -12.89
C GLY A 311 -20.09 10.61 -13.13
N ALA A 312 -18.75 10.54 -13.15
CA ALA A 312 -18.01 9.28 -13.19
C ALA A 312 -18.00 8.59 -11.82
N GLY A 313 -17.90 7.27 -11.79
CA GLY A 313 -17.63 6.51 -10.58
C GLY A 313 -16.20 6.69 -10.08
N ILE A 314 -15.85 5.94 -9.05
CA ILE A 314 -14.50 5.90 -8.47
C ILE A 314 -13.95 4.47 -8.51
N LYS A 315 -12.66 4.33 -8.27
CA LYS A 315 -12.01 3.04 -8.01
C LYS A 315 -11.38 3.02 -6.63
N VAL A 316 -11.59 1.94 -5.87
CA VAL A 316 -10.83 1.69 -4.65
C VAL A 316 -9.91 0.50 -4.87
N ARG A 317 -8.61 0.72 -4.70
CA ARG A 317 -7.61 -0.35 -4.65
C ARG A 317 -7.53 -0.89 -3.23
N LEU A 318 -7.86 -2.14 -3.04
CA LEU A 318 -7.72 -2.81 -1.76
C LEU A 318 -6.38 -3.56 -1.70
N VAL A 319 -5.54 -3.18 -0.73
CA VAL A 319 -4.28 -3.86 -0.38
C VAL A 319 -4.36 -4.41 1.05
N LYS A 320 -3.42 -5.26 1.44
CA LYS A 320 -3.31 -5.66 2.86
C LYS A 320 -2.68 -4.57 3.70
N GLY A 321 -1.66 -3.91 3.20
CA GLY A 321 -0.86 -2.89 3.87
C GLY A 321 0.62 -3.28 3.88
N ALA A 322 1.50 -2.28 3.73
CA ALA A 322 2.95 -2.49 3.62
C ALA A 322 3.74 -1.84 4.78
N ASN A 323 3.08 -1.08 5.66
CA ASN A 323 3.75 -0.27 6.67
C ASN A 323 3.61 -0.83 8.10
N LEU A 324 3.31 -2.14 8.26
CA LEU A 324 3.04 -2.76 9.56
C LEU A 324 4.14 -2.48 10.61
N ALA A 325 5.41 -2.58 10.22
CA ALA A 325 6.52 -2.32 11.13
C ALA A 325 6.58 -0.84 11.55
N MET A 326 6.33 0.09 10.62
CA MET A 326 6.31 1.52 10.90
C MET A 326 5.14 1.90 11.80
N GLU A 327 3.94 1.37 11.57
CA GLU A 327 2.77 1.57 12.43
C GLU A 327 3.04 1.08 13.86
N THR A 328 3.67 -0.09 13.98
CA THR A 328 4.01 -0.66 15.30
C THR A 328 5.01 0.22 16.03
N VAL A 329 6.12 0.62 15.37
CA VAL A 329 7.14 1.49 15.97
C VAL A 329 6.57 2.86 16.32
N HIS A 330 5.75 3.44 15.43
CA HIS A 330 5.10 4.72 15.70
C HIS A 330 4.20 4.64 16.95
N ALA A 331 3.34 3.63 17.03
CA ALA A 331 2.47 3.42 18.18
C ALA A 331 3.29 3.26 19.48
N GLU A 332 4.37 2.44 19.45
CA GLU A 332 5.25 2.25 20.61
C GLU A 332 5.93 3.56 21.06
N MET A 333 6.43 4.36 20.09
CA MET A 333 7.11 5.63 20.40
C MET A 333 6.18 6.66 21.04
N GLN A 334 4.90 6.68 20.65
CA GLN A 334 3.90 7.62 21.12
C GLN A 334 3.13 7.11 22.35
N GLY A 335 3.35 5.85 22.76
CA GLY A 335 2.59 5.20 23.83
C GLY A 335 1.15 4.85 23.42
N TRP A 336 0.87 4.72 22.12
CA TRP A 336 -0.47 4.43 21.61
C TRP A 336 -0.72 2.92 21.45
N PRO A 337 -2.00 2.49 21.46
CA PRO A 337 -2.36 1.18 20.97
C PRO A 337 -1.98 1.03 19.49
N ASN A 338 -1.55 -0.19 19.09
CA ASN A 338 -1.29 -0.46 17.68
C ASN A 338 -2.60 -0.37 16.87
N VAL A 339 -2.59 0.43 15.81
CA VAL A 339 -3.74 0.70 14.95
C VAL A 339 -4.11 -0.46 14.03
N THR A 340 -3.18 -1.39 13.81
CA THR A 340 -3.36 -2.50 12.87
C THR A 340 -4.08 -3.70 13.50
N CYS A 341 -4.57 -4.61 12.68
CA CYS A 341 -5.09 -5.89 13.12
C CYS A 341 -4.06 -6.65 13.96
N ALA A 342 -4.52 -7.36 14.98
CA ALA A 342 -3.65 -8.02 15.98
C ALA A 342 -2.69 -9.08 15.42
N SER A 343 -2.94 -9.57 14.19
CA SER A 343 -2.08 -10.56 13.54
C SER A 343 -2.23 -10.53 12.03
N LYS A 344 -1.28 -11.17 11.33
CA LYS A 344 -1.39 -11.37 9.88
C LYS A 344 -2.64 -12.18 9.51
N GLN A 345 -3.02 -13.18 10.29
CA GLN A 345 -4.23 -13.96 10.04
C GLN A 345 -5.49 -13.08 10.19
N ALA A 346 -5.54 -12.22 11.19
CA ALA A 346 -6.62 -11.24 11.36
C ALA A 346 -6.66 -10.24 10.19
N THR A 347 -5.51 -9.77 9.71
CA THR A 347 -5.42 -8.96 8.48
C THR A 347 -5.96 -9.72 7.26
N ASP A 348 -5.60 -11.00 7.10
CA ASP A 348 -6.07 -11.83 5.99
C ASP A 348 -7.58 -12.07 6.06
N ALA A 349 -8.15 -12.20 7.25
CA ALA A 349 -9.59 -12.31 7.47
C ALA A 349 -10.31 -10.98 7.18
N ASN A 350 -9.78 -9.86 7.69
CA ASN A 350 -10.35 -8.54 7.42
C ASN A 350 -10.30 -8.19 5.92
N TYR A 351 -9.20 -8.48 5.23
CA TYR A 351 -9.09 -8.32 3.78
C TYR A 351 -10.21 -9.07 3.04
N LYS A 352 -10.48 -10.31 3.43
CA LYS A 352 -11.57 -11.11 2.85
C LYS A 352 -12.95 -10.59 3.23
N ARG A 353 -13.12 -10.04 4.44
CA ARG A 353 -14.38 -9.40 4.87
C ARG A 353 -14.68 -8.16 4.02
N VAL A 354 -13.67 -7.32 3.80
CA VAL A 354 -13.78 -6.14 2.94
C VAL A 354 -14.11 -6.54 1.50
N LEU A 355 -13.42 -7.53 0.95
CA LEU A 355 -13.71 -8.09 -0.38
C LEU A 355 -15.13 -8.67 -0.45
N HIS A 356 -15.54 -9.42 0.55
CA HIS A 356 -16.84 -10.08 0.57
C HIS A 356 -17.98 -9.06 0.60
N TRP A 357 -17.82 -7.95 1.32
CA TRP A 357 -18.76 -6.82 1.29
C TRP A 357 -18.72 -6.09 -0.06
N ALA A 358 -17.52 -5.73 -0.55
CA ALA A 358 -17.34 -4.92 -1.75
C ALA A 358 -17.91 -5.59 -3.00
N LEU A 359 -17.74 -6.91 -3.12
CA LEU A 359 -18.16 -7.67 -4.30
C LEU A 359 -19.66 -7.98 -4.36
N ARG A 360 -20.47 -7.30 -3.56
CA ARG A 360 -21.93 -7.28 -3.72
C ARG A 360 -22.30 -6.24 -4.77
N ARG A 361 -23.24 -6.59 -5.66
CA ARG A 361 -23.64 -5.73 -6.80
C ARG A 361 -24.11 -4.35 -6.37
N GLU A 362 -24.86 -4.28 -5.29
CA GLU A 362 -25.36 -3.03 -4.72
C GLU A 362 -24.25 -2.06 -4.27
N ASN A 363 -23.11 -2.60 -3.83
CA ASN A 363 -21.96 -1.82 -3.33
C ASN A 363 -21.05 -1.33 -4.47
N LEU A 364 -21.27 -1.81 -5.70
CA LEU A 364 -20.47 -1.48 -6.88
C LEU A 364 -21.20 -0.53 -7.85
N SER A 365 -22.29 0.10 -7.45
CA SER A 365 -23.08 1.00 -8.32
C SER A 365 -22.27 2.19 -8.84
N GLY A 366 -21.44 2.79 -8.01
CA GLY A 366 -20.52 3.88 -8.37
C GLY A 366 -19.03 3.52 -8.13
N LEU A 367 -18.74 2.24 -7.88
CA LEU A 367 -17.43 1.77 -7.46
C LEU A 367 -16.89 0.69 -8.39
N ARG A 368 -15.61 0.78 -8.74
CA ARG A 368 -14.80 -0.32 -9.24
C ARG A 368 -13.81 -0.75 -8.16
N LEU A 369 -13.52 -2.03 -8.08
CA LEU A 369 -12.60 -2.57 -7.08
C LEU A 369 -11.29 -2.99 -7.72
N GLY A 370 -10.16 -2.48 -7.23
CA GLY A 370 -8.82 -2.99 -7.51
C GLY A 370 -8.43 -4.02 -6.46
N VAL A 371 -8.23 -5.27 -6.84
CA VAL A 371 -7.78 -6.34 -5.96
C VAL A 371 -6.27 -6.49 -6.11
N ALA A 372 -5.51 -5.93 -5.18
CA ALA A 372 -4.07 -5.82 -5.30
C ALA A 372 -3.32 -6.78 -4.36
N GLY A 373 -2.37 -7.54 -4.91
CA GLY A 373 -1.53 -8.44 -4.15
C GLY A 373 -0.93 -9.57 -4.98
N HIS A 374 -0.03 -10.33 -4.37
CA HIS A 374 0.62 -11.50 -4.97
C HIS A 374 0.14 -12.84 -4.40
N ASN A 375 -0.67 -12.83 -3.35
CA ASN A 375 -1.18 -14.07 -2.78
C ASN A 375 -2.22 -14.69 -3.72
N LEU A 376 -1.84 -15.74 -4.41
CA LEU A 376 -2.69 -16.39 -5.41
C LEU A 376 -4.01 -16.91 -4.82
N PHE A 377 -4.04 -17.32 -3.55
CA PHE A 377 -5.28 -17.77 -2.91
C PHE A 377 -6.27 -16.62 -2.70
N ASP A 378 -5.79 -15.43 -2.32
CA ASP A 378 -6.64 -14.25 -2.16
C ASP A 378 -7.17 -13.75 -3.51
N ILE A 379 -6.31 -13.77 -4.56
CA ILE A 379 -6.71 -13.41 -5.92
C ILE A 379 -7.75 -14.40 -6.43
N ALA A 380 -7.53 -15.71 -6.24
CA ALA A 380 -8.46 -16.74 -6.65
C ALA A 380 -9.81 -16.63 -5.91
N PHE A 381 -9.78 -16.33 -4.60
CA PHE A 381 -10.97 -16.07 -3.80
C PHE A 381 -11.77 -14.89 -4.39
N ALA A 382 -11.13 -13.74 -4.59
CA ALA A 382 -11.78 -12.54 -5.12
C ALA A 382 -12.32 -12.78 -6.55
N HIS A 383 -11.54 -13.44 -7.41
CA HIS A 383 -11.97 -13.74 -8.78
C HIS A 383 -13.16 -14.70 -8.80
N THR A 384 -13.09 -15.81 -8.05
CA THR A 384 -14.20 -16.78 -7.98
C THR A 384 -15.47 -16.11 -7.47
N LEU A 385 -15.37 -15.36 -6.37
CA LEU A 385 -16.50 -14.65 -5.78
C LEU A 385 -17.10 -13.60 -6.72
N SER A 386 -16.26 -12.85 -7.43
CA SER A 386 -16.73 -11.83 -8.39
C SER A 386 -17.46 -12.44 -9.59
N VAL A 387 -17.01 -13.60 -10.06
CA VAL A 387 -17.67 -14.35 -11.14
C VAL A 387 -19.01 -14.93 -10.67
N GLU A 388 -19.06 -15.56 -9.50
CA GLU A 388 -20.29 -16.13 -8.94
C GLU A 388 -21.37 -15.05 -8.69
N ARG A 389 -20.95 -13.86 -8.27
CA ARG A 389 -21.85 -12.73 -8.06
C ARG A 389 -22.15 -11.91 -9.31
N GLY A 390 -21.57 -12.28 -10.46
CA GLY A 390 -21.76 -11.60 -11.75
C GLY A 390 -21.30 -10.15 -11.75
N VAL A 391 -20.18 -9.84 -11.06
CA VAL A 391 -19.60 -8.50 -10.93
C VAL A 391 -18.14 -8.45 -11.37
N ALA A 392 -17.66 -9.45 -12.06
CA ALA A 392 -16.26 -9.51 -12.52
C ALA A 392 -15.86 -8.32 -13.41
N ASP A 393 -16.79 -7.69 -14.14
CA ASP A 393 -16.58 -6.49 -14.93
C ASP A 393 -16.28 -5.23 -14.10
N ARG A 394 -16.53 -5.27 -12.79
CA ARG A 394 -16.25 -4.19 -11.82
C ARG A 394 -14.95 -4.39 -11.06
N VAL A 395 -14.21 -5.47 -11.34
CA VAL A 395 -12.99 -5.84 -10.62
C VAL A 395 -11.79 -5.76 -11.55
N GLU A 396 -10.71 -5.14 -11.09
CA GLU A 396 -9.41 -5.12 -11.74
C GLU A 396 -8.38 -5.75 -10.81
N PHE A 397 -7.65 -6.77 -11.29
CA PHE A 397 -6.61 -7.41 -10.51
C PHE A 397 -5.28 -6.71 -10.72
N GLU A 398 -4.53 -6.49 -9.64
CA GLU A 398 -3.32 -5.68 -9.64
C GLU A 398 -2.14 -6.42 -9.01
N MET A 399 -0.98 -6.38 -9.67
CA MET A 399 0.27 -6.98 -9.17
C MET A 399 1.43 -6.01 -9.32
N LEU A 400 2.47 -6.19 -8.50
CA LEU A 400 3.72 -5.45 -8.63
C LEU A 400 4.56 -5.98 -9.78
N GLN A 401 5.08 -5.06 -10.59
CA GLN A 401 6.04 -5.40 -11.65
C GLN A 401 7.28 -6.08 -11.11
N GLY A 402 7.72 -7.14 -11.76
CA GLY A 402 9.01 -7.79 -11.50
C GLY A 402 9.06 -8.79 -10.33
N MET A 403 7.98 -8.91 -9.54
CA MET A 403 7.99 -9.76 -8.34
C MET A 403 7.74 -11.24 -8.63
N ALA A 404 6.78 -11.56 -9.50
CA ALA A 404 6.35 -12.93 -9.81
C ALA A 404 5.76 -13.00 -11.24
N ASN A 405 6.55 -12.67 -12.25
CA ASN A 405 6.09 -12.49 -13.62
C ASN A 405 5.38 -13.72 -14.19
N ASP A 406 5.88 -14.92 -13.91
CA ASP A 406 5.30 -16.18 -14.40
C ASP A 406 3.89 -16.43 -13.83
N GLN A 407 3.71 -16.10 -12.56
CA GLN A 407 2.40 -16.21 -11.90
C GLN A 407 1.47 -15.10 -12.37
N ALA A 408 1.96 -13.87 -12.52
CA ALA A 408 1.19 -12.75 -13.04
C ALA A 408 0.66 -13.04 -14.45
N GLU A 409 1.48 -13.65 -15.32
CA GLU A 409 1.04 -14.06 -16.65
C GLU A 409 -0.03 -15.16 -16.60
N ALA A 410 0.13 -16.15 -15.72
CA ALA A 410 -0.86 -17.22 -15.57
C ALA A 410 -2.20 -16.67 -15.05
N VAL A 411 -2.17 -15.74 -14.08
CA VAL A 411 -3.35 -15.06 -13.56
C VAL A 411 -4.01 -14.22 -14.66
N SER A 412 -3.24 -13.42 -15.41
CA SER A 412 -3.74 -12.54 -16.47
C SER A 412 -4.54 -13.31 -17.54
N LYS A 413 -4.12 -14.53 -17.90
CA LYS A 413 -4.83 -15.37 -18.89
C LYS A 413 -6.22 -15.80 -18.43
N ASP A 414 -6.49 -15.83 -17.12
CA ASP A 414 -7.77 -16.24 -16.55
C ASP A 414 -8.65 -15.03 -16.16
N VAL A 415 -8.06 -14.00 -15.56
CA VAL A 415 -8.80 -12.82 -15.11
C VAL A 415 -9.00 -11.76 -16.22
N GLY A 416 -8.37 -11.96 -17.37
CA GLY A 416 -8.35 -10.99 -18.47
C GLY A 416 -7.19 -10.01 -18.31
N GLN A 417 -7.45 -8.70 -18.35
CA GLN A 417 -6.41 -7.68 -18.22
C GLN A 417 -5.93 -7.53 -16.79
N LEU A 418 -4.62 -7.61 -16.58
CA LEU A 418 -3.97 -7.35 -15.30
C LEU A 418 -3.37 -5.94 -15.29
N LEU A 419 -3.52 -5.21 -14.18
CA LEU A 419 -2.83 -3.94 -13.94
C LEU A 419 -1.49 -4.21 -13.23
N LEU A 420 -0.39 -3.79 -13.85
CA LEU A 420 0.93 -3.86 -13.22
C LEU A 420 1.27 -2.52 -12.56
N TYR A 421 1.54 -2.55 -11.28
CA TYR A 421 2.09 -1.40 -10.55
C TYR A 421 3.58 -1.30 -10.85
N VAL A 422 3.99 -0.23 -11.51
CA VAL A 422 5.33 -0.05 -12.07
C VAL A 422 6.02 1.11 -11.36
N PRO A 423 6.93 0.82 -10.42
CA PRO A 423 7.77 1.84 -9.82
C PRO A 423 8.72 2.44 -10.85
N ALA A 424 8.79 3.76 -10.89
CA ALA A 424 9.67 4.50 -11.77
C ALA A 424 10.52 5.49 -10.96
N VAL A 425 11.79 5.66 -11.30
CA VAL A 425 12.69 6.62 -10.67
C VAL A 425 13.74 7.07 -11.68
N ARG A 426 14.18 8.30 -11.60
CA ARG A 426 15.34 8.75 -12.37
C ARG A 426 16.61 8.14 -11.81
N PRO A 427 17.60 7.73 -12.64
CA PRO A 427 18.84 7.15 -12.16
C PRO A 427 19.62 8.05 -11.19
N GLN A 428 19.46 9.38 -11.30
CA GLN A 428 20.09 10.36 -10.43
C GLN A 428 19.47 10.39 -9.01
N GLU A 429 18.19 10.04 -8.92
CA GLU A 429 17.36 10.03 -7.70
C GLU A 429 17.13 8.60 -7.18
N PHE A 430 18.03 7.66 -7.52
CA PHE A 430 17.83 6.24 -7.20
C PHE A 430 17.80 5.94 -5.69
N ASP A 431 18.34 6.82 -4.88
CA ASP A 431 18.30 6.76 -3.41
C ASP A 431 16.87 6.78 -2.87
N VAL A 432 15.92 7.50 -3.49
CA VAL A 432 14.49 7.48 -3.08
C VAL A 432 13.85 6.12 -3.31
N ALA A 433 14.43 5.28 -4.16
CA ALA A 433 13.94 3.91 -4.38
C ALA A 433 14.33 2.93 -3.26
N VAL A 434 15.19 3.34 -2.34
CA VAL A 434 15.77 2.48 -1.31
C VAL A 434 14.68 1.93 -0.39
N SER A 435 13.80 2.78 0.14
CA SER A 435 12.71 2.36 1.02
C SER A 435 11.76 1.39 0.32
N TYR A 436 11.44 1.64 -0.95
CA TYR A 436 10.67 0.71 -1.75
C TYR A 436 11.34 -0.66 -1.86
N LEU A 437 12.64 -0.69 -2.16
CA LEU A 437 13.40 -1.93 -2.29
C LEU A 437 13.49 -2.70 -0.97
N VAL A 438 13.77 -2.00 0.13
CA VAL A 438 13.86 -2.63 1.46
C VAL A 438 12.54 -3.32 1.82
N ARG A 439 11.40 -2.63 1.67
CA ARG A 439 10.08 -3.26 1.91
C ARG A 439 9.86 -4.51 1.05
N ARG A 440 10.27 -4.49 -0.22
CA ARG A 440 10.15 -5.68 -1.10
C ARG A 440 11.06 -6.82 -0.64
N LEU A 441 12.25 -6.51 -0.15
CA LEU A 441 13.19 -7.51 0.39
C LEU A 441 12.66 -8.13 1.68
N GLU A 442 12.13 -7.32 2.59
CA GLU A 442 11.50 -7.79 3.83
C GLU A 442 10.28 -8.68 3.54
N GLU A 443 9.40 -8.28 2.61
CA GLU A 443 8.27 -9.10 2.20
C GLU A 443 8.70 -10.46 1.63
N ASN A 444 9.77 -10.51 0.86
CA ASN A 444 10.30 -11.75 0.29
C ASN A 444 11.03 -12.63 1.32
N SER A 445 11.55 -12.06 2.39
CA SER A 445 12.30 -12.79 3.43
C SER A 445 11.40 -13.26 4.59
N ALA A 446 10.31 -12.56 4.87
CA ALA A 446 9.43 -12.87 5.99
C ALA A 446 8.64 -14.17 5.77
N ASN A 447 8.95 -15.22 6.54
CA ASN A 447 8.28 -16.53 6.44
C ASN A 447 6.75 -16.50 6.58
N VAL A 448 6.20 -15.45 7.17
CA VAL A 448 4.75 -15.24 7.29
C VAL A 448 4.13 -14.69 6.02
N ASN A 449 4.93 -14.16 5.10
CA ASN A 449 4.46 -13.59 3.84
C ASN A 449 4.43 -14.66 2.73
N PHE A 450 3.38 -14.63 1.89
CA PHE A 450 3.28 -15.49 0.70
C PHE A 450 4.49 -15.37 -0.22
N MET A 451 5.04 -14.17 -0.35
CA MET A 451 6.17 -13.88 -1.23
C MET A 451 7.45 -14.64 -0.86
N SER A 452 7.63 -15.02 0.41
CA SER A 452 8.80 -15.81 0.82
C SER A 452 8.87 -17.20 0.15
N GLY A 453 7.72 -17.72 -0.26
CA GLY A 453 7.61 -19.02 -0.95
C GLY A 453 7.32 -18.92 -2.45
N VAL A 454 7.26 -17.72 -3.03
CA VAL A 454 6.76 -17.50 -4.38
C VAL A 454 7.51 -18.27 -5.47
N PHE A 455 8.81 -18.48 -5.31
CA PHE A 455 9.63 -19.22 -6.27
C PHE A 455 9.63 -20.74 -6.04
N ASP A 456 9.25 -21.19 -4.83
CA ASP A 456 9.22 -22.60 -4.46
C ASP A 456 7.83 -23.24 -4.61
N ILE A 457 6.77 -22.44 -4.41
CA ILE A 457 5.39 -22.93 -4.38
C ILE A 457 5.03 -23.73 -5.64
N ALA A 458 4.54 -24.96 -5.42
CA ALA A 458 4.08 -25.86 -6.46
C ALA A 458 2.86 -26.65 -5.97
N PRO A 459 1.96 -27.07 -6.88
CA PRO A 459 0.81 -27.87 -6.50
C PRO A 459 1.19 -29.03 -5.58
N GLY A 460 0.61 -29.06 -4.38
CA GLY A 460 0.77 -30.13 -3.40
C GLY A 460 2.12 -30.21 -2.66
N ASN A 461 3.06 -29.29 -2.87
CA ASN A 461 4.31 -29.27 -2.09
C ASN A 461 4.10 -28.69 -0.67
N ALA A 462 5.15 -28.68 0.15
CA ALA A 462 5.07 -28.21 1.53
C ALA A 462 4.66 -26.73 1.61
N THR A 463 5.22 -25.89 0.73
CA THR A 463 4.91 -24.45 0.63
C THR A 463 3.45 -24.24 0.24
N PHE A 464 2.94 -24.95 -0.76
CA PHE A 464 1.53 -24.89 -1.15
C PHE A 464 0.61 -25.24 0.01
N ARG A 465 0.86 -26.38 0.71
CA ARG A 465 0.04 -26.81 1.85
C ARG A 465 0.07 -25.82 3.00
N ARG A 466 1.21 -25.18 3.24
CA ARG A 466 1.35 -24.11 4.24
C ARG A 466 0.45 -22.92 3.90
N GLU A 467 0.50 -22.44 2.66
CA GLU A 467 -0.27 -21.28 2.24
C GLU A 467 -1.78 -21.59 2.13
N GLU A 468 -2.14 -22.79 1.66
CA GLU A 468 -3.53 -23.27 1.67
C GLU A 468 -4.09 -23.32 3.10
N LYS A 469 -3.31 -23.84 4.07
CA LYS A 469 -3.72 -23.89 5.48
C LYS A 469 -3.98 -22.47 6.03
N ARG A 470 -3.12 -21.50 5.72
CA ARG A 470 -3.28 -20.09 6.12
C ARG A 470 -4.53 -19.46 5.50
N PHE A 471 -4.74 -19.72 4.22
CA PHE A 471 -5.92 -19.27 3.51
C PHE A 471 -7.20 -19.80 4.14
N ARG A 472 -7.28 -21.11 4.40
CA ARG A 472 -8.45 -21.74 5.04
C ARG A 472 -8.65 -21.24 6.48
N ALA A 473 -7.59 -21.02 7.24
CA ALA A 473 -7.68 -20.46 8.58
C ALA A 473 -8.28 -19.04 8.56
N SER A 474 -7.84 -18.19 7.65
CA SER A 474 -8.42 -16.83 7.52
C SER A 474 -9.86 -16.83 6.99
N LEU A 475 -10.31 -17.87 6.29
CA LEU A 475 -11.71 -18.05 5.93
C LEU A 475 -12.56 -18.51 7.13
N ALA A 476 -12.02 -19.35 8.01
CA ALA A 476 -12.70 -19.70 9.26
C ALA A 476 -12.89 -18.46 10.16
N ASP A 477 -11.88 -17.58 10.23
CA ASP A 477 -12.02 -16.31 10.95
C ASP A 477 -13.04 -15.39 10.26
N LEU A 478 -13.07 -15.36 8.92
CA LEU A 478 -14.10 -14.63 8.16
C LEU A 478 -15.50 -15.13 8.49
N GLU A 479 -15.71 -16.44 8.55
CA GLU A 479 -16.99 -17.07 8.92
C GLU A 479 -17.45 -16.57 10.30
N VAL A 480 -16.54 -16.53 11.28
CA VAL A 480 -16.83 -15.99 12.61
C VAL A 480 -17.22 -14.52 12.54
N LEU A 481 -16.43 -13.68 11.85
CA LEU A 481 -16.70 -12.26 11.68
C LEU A 481 -18.06 -11.99 11.02
N LEU A 482 -18.38 -12.72 9.95
CA LEU A 482 -19.64 -12.57 9.24
C LEU A 482 -20.85 -13.05 10.08
N SER A 483 -20.67 -14.08 10.90
CA SER A 483 -21.73 -14.64 11.74
C SER A 483 -22.07 -13.75 12.94
N HIS A 484 -21.08 -13.02 13.50
CA HIS A 484 -21.27 -12.20 14.70
C HIS A 484 -21.52 -10.73 14.36
N ASP A 485 -20.66 -10.16 13.52
CA ASP A 485 -20.64 -8.71 13.24
C ASP A 485 -21.24 -8.37 11.87
N GLY A 486 -21.42 -9.37 11.01
CA GLY A 486 -21.82 -9.15 9.62
C GLY A 486 -20.88 -8.18 8.91
N TYR A 487 -21.44 -7.11 8.36
CA TYR A 487 -20.71 -6.02 7.73
C TYR A 487 -20.69 -4.74 8.56
N THR A 488 -20.94 -4.83 9.85
CA THR A 488 -20.74 -3.69 10.75
C THR A 488 -19.27 -3.30 10.74
N ALA A 489 -18.95 -2.07 10.39
CA ALA A 489 -17.58 -1.58 10.42
C ALA A 489 -17.05 -1.62 11.85
N PRO A 490 -15.90 -2.26 12.10
CA PRO A 490 -15.27 -2.16 13.40
C PRO A 490 -14.82 -0.72 13.65
N GLY A 491 -14.84 -0.30 14.91
CA GLY A 491 -14.20 0.95 15.30
C GLY A 491 -12.68 0.89 15.16
N PRO A 492 -11.99 2.04 15.18
CA PRO A 492 -10.54 2.09 15.18
C PRO A 492 -9.96 1.46 16.46
N ASN A 493 -8.79 0.83 16.34
CA ASN A 493 -8.10 0.26 17.51
C ASN A 493 -7.55 1.32 18.46
N HIS A 494 -7.33 2.54 17.98
CA HIS A 494 -6.85 3.66 18.78
C HIS A 494 -7.96 4.71 18.93
N LEU A 495 -8.39 4.87 20.17
CA LEU A 495 -9.36 5.88 20.58
C LEU A 495 -8.71 6.70 21.70
N GLN A 496 -8.63 8.01 21.50
CA GLN A 496 -8.18 8.98 22.50
C GLN A 496 -9.04 10.22 22.39
N ASP A 497 -9.51 10.72 23.51
CA ASP A 497 -10.31 11.95 23.59
C ASP A 497 -9.83 12.76 24.80
N ARG A 498 -8.94 13.70 24.55
CA ARG A 498 -8.37 14.57 25.61
C ARG A 498 -9.43 15.47 26.25
N GLY A 499 -10.50 15.77 25.54
CA GLY A 499 -11.61 16.56 26.08
C GLY A 499 -12.48 15.79 27.07
N ALA A 500 -12.54 14.47 26.93
CA ALA A 500 -13.30 13.61 27.84
C ALA A 500 -12.48 13.04 28.99
N GLU A 501 -11.15 13.16 28.95
CA GLU A 501 -10.27 12.70 30.03
C GLU A 501 -10.51 13.51 31.32
N VAL A 502 -10.91 12.83 32.37
CA VAL A 502 -11.04 13.42 33.70
C VAL A 502 -9.66 13.31 34.35
N LEU A 503 -9.01 14.47 34.59
CA LEU A 503 -7.85 14.51 35.46
C LEU A 503 -8.29 14.04 36.86
N GLU A 504 -7.90 12.83 37.25
CA GLU A 504 -8.04 12.43 38.64
C GLU A 504 -7.20 13.39 39.49
N ASP A 505 -7.85 14.18 40.31
CA ASP A 505 -7.18 14.97 41.32
C ASP A 505 -6.43 14.01 42.26
N ALA A 506 -5.18 13.70 41.94
CA ALA A 506 -4.27 12.97 42.79
C ALA A 506 -3.96 13.86 43.99
N THR A 507 -4.88 13.92 44.95
CA THR A 507 -4.61 14.59 46.21
C THR A 507 -3.50 13.83 46.94
N ALA A 508 -2.56 14.54 47.53
CA ALA A 508 -1.45 13.96 48.31
C ALA A 508 -1.91 12.92 49.36
N ALA A 509 -3.18 12.93 49.73
CA ALA A 509 -3.81 11.95 50.62
C ALA A 509 -4.01 10.55 49.96
N SER A 510 -4.10 10.43 48.65
CA SER A 510 -4.30 9.14 47.98
C SER A 510 -3.02 8.29 47.90
N TYR A 511 -1.86 8.87 48.19
CA TYR A 511 -0.56 8.18 48.15
C TYR A 511 0.06 7.95 49.53
N ALA A 512 -0.63 8.31 50.62
CA ALA A 512 -0.06 8.29 51.98
C ALA A 512 0.34 6.88 52.46
N ASP A 513 -0.29 5.81 51.95
CA ASP A 513 -0.12 4.44 52.43
C ASP A 513 0.16 3.40 51.31
N ALA A 514 0.33 3.80 50.02
CA ALA A 514 0.64 2.90 48.93
C ALA A 514 2.03 3.23 48.32
N PRO A 515 2.82 2.22 47.90
CA PRO A 515 4.01 2.50 47.14
C PRO A 515 3.62 3.23 45.84
N LEU A 516 4.31 4.33 45.54
CA LEU A 516 4.11 5.06 44.29
C LEU A 516 4.23 4.09 43.09
N PRO A 517 3.30 4.14 42.14
CA PRO A 517 3.44 3.35 40.94
C PRO A 517 4.74 3.73 40.22
N ALA A 518 5.30 2.80 39.45
CA ALA A 518 6.44 3.10 38.60
C ALA A 518 6.06 4.26 37.65
N PHE A 519 7.00 5.20 37.51
CA PHE A 519 6.79 6.32 36.55
C PHE A 519 6.53 5.77 35.14
N ALA A 520 5.47 6.22 34.52
CA ALA A 520 5.18 6.02 33.12
C ALA A 520 4.83 7.37 32.49
N ASN A 521 5.33 7.62 31.28
CA ASN A 521 4.90 8.79 30.53
C ASN A 521 3.43 8.63 30.13
N GLU A 522 2.71 9.74 30.11
CA GLU A 522 1.42 9.78 29.42
C GLU A 522 1.64 9.54 27.92
N PRO A 523 0.71 8.82 27.27
CA PRO A 523 0.73 8.71 25.81
C PRO A 523 0.66 10.09 25.15
N ASP A 524 1.36 10.27 24.03
CA ASP A 524 1.26 11.51 23.26
C ASP A 524 -0.17 11.74 22.76
N THR A 525 -0.55 13.00 22.58
CA THR A 525 -1.86 13.34 22.03
C THR A 525 -1.87 13.12 20.52
N ASN A 526 -2.75 12.25 20.04
CA ASN A 526 -2.84 11.91 18.62
C ASN A 526 -3.61 12.99 17.82
N PRO A 527 -2.96 13.78 16.94
CA PRO A 527 -3.60 14.83 16.16
C PRO A 527 -4.46 14.30 15.01
N SER A 528 -4.37 13.02 14.66
CA SER A 528 -5.20 12.43 13.61
C SER A 528 -6.63 12.12 14.06
N LEU A 529 -6.89 12.15 15.37
CA LEU A 529 -8.20 11.85 15.93
C LEU A 529 -9.07 13.12 16.03
N PRO A 530 -10.30 13.11 15.46
CA PRO A 530 -11.18 14.28 15.46
C PRO A 530 -11.51 14.82 16.86
N ALA A 531 -11.62 13.95 17.87
CA ALA A 531 -11.87 14.38 19.26
C ALA A 531 -10.74 15.25 19.80
N ASN A 532 -9.46 14.86 19.53
CA ASN A 532 -8.30 15.62 19.95
C ASN A 532 -8.14 16.94 19.16
N GLN A 533 -8.50 16.96 17.87
CA GLN A 533 -8.53 18.19 17.08
C GLN A 533 -9.56 19.18 17.65
N ALA A 534 -10.76 18.70 17.99
CA ALA A 534 -11.80 19.52 18.62
C ALA A 534 -11.37 20.05 19.99
N TRP A 535 -10.72 19.21 20.82
CA TRP A 535 -10.16 19.61 22.10
C TRP A 535 -9.10 20.71 21.94
N ALA A 536 -8.15 20.52 21.01
CA ALA A 536 -7.12 21.52 20.76
C ALA A 536 -7.70 22.86 20.26
N ALA A 537 -8.68 22.81 19.39
CA ALA A 537 -9.36 24.03 18.90
C ALA A 537 -10.03 24.78 20.06
N SER A 538 -10.72 24.09 20.98
CA SER A 538 -11.34 24.74 22.13
C SER A 538 -10.32 25.34 23.09
N ALA A 539 -9.15 24.67 23.29
CA ALA A 539 -8.09 25.15 24.16
C ALA A 539 -7.38 26.41 23.61
N ILE A 540 -7.47 26.67 22.30
CA ILE A 540 -6.92 27.90 21.71
C ILE A 540 -7.91 29.07 21.81
N GLU A 541 -9.25 28.79 21.85
CA GLU A 541 -10.29 29.81 21.97
C GLU A 541 -10.43 30.35 23.40
N ASP A 542 -10.04 29.58 24.44
CA ASP A 542 -10.03 29.95 25.85
C ASP A 542 -8.77 30.79 26.21
#